data_7465ca174a3dabc4906362b79f8cdacb
#
_entry.id   7465ca174a3dabc4906362b79f8cdacb
#
_cell.length_a   1.000
_cell.length_b   1.000
_cell.length_c   1.000
_cell.angle_alpha   90.00
_cell.angle_beta   90.00
_cell.angle_gamma   90.00
#
_symmetry.space_group_name_H-M   'P 1'
#
loop_
_entity.id
_entity.type
_entity.pdbx_description
1 polymer ?
#
loop_
_entity_poly.entity_id
_entity_poly.type
_entity_poly.pdbx_seq_one_letter_code
_entity_poly.pdbx_strand_id
1 'polypeptide(L)' 'MTQDERWITKYNGVVSFIETNHRNPSRHRIEEHDYLNWLKANRKALNAGSLKAERVEPFQQLLGLIEKYKRLNQYV' A
#
# COMPACT_ATOMS: atom_id res chain seq x y z
N MET A 1 5.99 -9.65 -18.01
CA MET A 1 5.06 -8.88 -17.16
C MET A 1 5.02 -7.42 -17.56
N THR A 2 3.84 -6.87 -17.75
CA THR A 2 3.70 -5.45 -18.01
C THR A 2 3.83 -4.66 -16.70
N GLN A 3 4.00 -3.33 -16.80
CA GLN A 3 4.04 -2.48 -15.62
C GLN A 3 2.73 -2.54 -14.83
N ASP A 4 1.60 -2.62 -15.54
CA ASP A 4 0.29 -2.69 -14.89
C ASP A 4 0.12 -4.00 -14.11
N GLU A 5 0.58 -5.11 -14.67
CA GLU A 5 0.55 -6.39 -13.98
C GLU A 5 1.42 -6.39 -12.73
N ARG A 6 2.60 -5.78 -12.80
CA ARG A 6 3.49 -5.63 -11.64
C ARG A 6 2.85 -4.79 -10.56
N TRP A 7 2.20 -3.70 -10.96
CA TRP A 7 1.53 -2.82 -10.00
C TRP A 7 0.41 -3.56 -9.28
N ILE A 8 -0.43 -4.29 -10.01
CA ILE A 8 -1.53 -5.07 -9.43
C ILE A 8 -1.01 -6.18 -8.52
N THR A 9 0.07 -6.85 -8.91
CA THR A 9 0.69 -7.90 -8.11
C THR A 9 1.17 -7.33 -6.77
N LYS A 10 1.83 -6.18 -6.78
CA LYS A 10 2.26 -5.50 -5.55
C LYS A 10 1.07 -5.04 -4.73
N TYR A 11 0.05 -4.47 -5.38
CA TYR A 11 -1.18 -4.05 -4.73
C TYR A 11 -1.82 -5.21 -3.97
N ASN A 12 -2.02 -6.32 -4.65
CA ASN A 12 -2.61 -7.51 -4.03
C ASN A 12 -1.76 -8.05 -2.90
N GLY A 13 -0.43 -8.00 -3.04
CA GLY A 13 0.50 -8.42 -1.99
C GLY A 13 0.38 -7.56 -0.74
N VAL A 14 0.29 -6.25 -0.90
CA VAL A 14 0.14 -5.32 0.22
C VAL A 14 -1.20 -5.54 0.92
N VAL A 15 -2.29 -5.63 0.16
CA VAL A 15 -3.63 -5.86 0.72
C VAL A 15 -3.66 -7.18 1.49
N SER A 16 -3.15 -8.25 0.88
CA SER A 16 -3.10 -9.57 1.51
C SER A 16 -2.27 -9.55 2.79
N PHE A 17 -1.13 -8.85 2.78
CA PHE A 17 -0.29 -8.70 3.97
C PHE A 17 -1.06 -8.04 5.11
N ILE A 18 -1.73 -6.92 4.82
CA ILE A 18 -2.47 -6.18 5.83
C ILE A 18 -3.61 -7.01 6.40
N GLU A 19 -4.37 -7.68 5.54
CA GLU A 19 -5.50 -8.50 5.97
C GLU A 19 -5.06 -9.73 6.77
N THR A 20 -3.95 -10.34 6.40
CA THR A 20 -3.43 -11.53 7.09
C THR A 20 -2.82 -11.18 8.44
N ASN A 21 -2.08 -10.09 8.51
CA ASN A 21 -1.33 -9.72 9.72
C ASN A 21 -2.08 -8.71 10.60
N HIS A 22 -3.17 -8.14 10.10
CA HIS A 22 -3.97 -7.14 10.81
C HIS A 22 -3.13 -5.94 11.25
N ARG A 23 -2.11 -5.59 10.44
CA ARG A 23 -1.24 -4.43 10.69
C ARG A 23 -0.62 -3.96 9.38
N ASN A 24 -0.14 -2.73 9.38
CA ASN A 24 0.55 -2.16 8.23
C ASN A 24 1.98 -2.68 8.16
N PRO A 25 2.60 -2.69 6.95
CA PRO A 25 4.01 -3.04 6.83
C PRO A 25 4.88 -2.14 7.71
N SER A 26 5.92 -2.73 8.31
CA SER A 26 6.81 -2.04 9.23
C SER A 26 8.17 -1.78 8.60
N ARG A 27 8.71 -0.58 8.85
CA ARG A 27 10.05 -0.24 8.40
C ARG A 27 11.14 -0.99 9.17
N HIS A 28 10.78 -1.63 10.28
CA HIS A 28 11.71 -2.36 11.12
C HIS A 28 11.98 -3.78 10.63
N ARG A 29 11.23 -4.23 9.64
CA ARG A 29 11.38 -5.57 9.06
C ARG A 29 11.82 -5.46 7.61
N ILE A 30 12.94 -6.08 7.29
CA ILE A 30 13.53 -6.01 5.95
C ILE A 30 12.59 -6.55 4.88
N GLU A 31 11.91 -7.65 5.15
CA GLU A 31 10.99 -8.27 4.21
C GLU A 31 9.76 -7.41 3.90
N GLU A 32 9.49 -6.40 4.72
CA GLU A 32 8.36 -5.49 4.53
C GLU A 32 8.76 -4.16 3.88
N HIS A 33 10.05 -3.91 3.71
CA HIS A 33 10.55 -2.67 3.10
C HIS A 33 10.05 -2.47 1.68
N ASP A 34 9.94 -3.54 0.89
CA ASP A 34 9.46 -3.44 -0.48
C ASP A 34 8.03 -2.91 -0.53
N TYR A 35 7.19 -3.37 0.38
CA TYR A 35 5.81 -2.87 0.48
C TYR A 35 5.78 -1.39 0.86
N LEU A 36 6.59 -1.00 1.84
CA LEU A 36 6.67 0.39 2.27
C LEU A 36 7.19 1.30 1.15
N ASN A 37 8.22 0.89 0.45
CA ASN A 37 8.78 1.66 -0.66
C ASN A 37 7.76 1.83 -1.77
N TRP A 38 7.03 0.77 -2.10
CA TRP A 38 5.96 0.81 -3.09
C TRP A 38 4.85 1.78 -2.67
N LEU A 39 4.44 1.72 -1.41
CA LEU A 39 3.41 2.61 -0.86
C LEU A 39 3.86 4.07 -0.92
N LYS A 40 5.08 4.35 -0.50
CA LYS A 40 5.63 5.71 -0.52
C LYS A 40 5.71 6.27 -1.95
N ALA A 41 6.18 5.46 -2.88
CA ALA A 41 6.31 5.88 -4.29
C ALA A 41 4.93 6.19 -4.88
N ASN A 42 3.93 5.36 -4.63
CA ASN A 42 2.59 5.57 -5.16
C ASN A 42 1.89 6.74 -4.48
N ARG A 43 2.07 6.92 -3.18
CA ARG A 43 1.52 8.07 -2.46
C ARG A 43 2.10 9.37 -3.01
N LYS A 44 3.39 9.40 -3.25
CA LYS A 44 4.05 10.57 -3.85
C LYS A 44 3.49 10.85 -5.23
N ALA A 45 3.32 9.83 -6.06
CA ALA A 45 2.74 9.97 -7.39
C ALA A 45 1.30 10.47 -7.32
N LEU A 46 0.50 9.97 -6.38
CA LEU A 46 -0.88 10.41 -6.19
C LEU A 46 -0.92 11.90 -5.82
N ASN A 47 -0.10 12.32 -4.86
CA ASN A 47 -0.05 13.71 -4.41
C ASN A 47 0.44 14.66 -5.50
N ALA A 48 1.33 14.19 -6.36
CA ALA A 48 1.84 14.96 -7.48
C ALA A 48 0.91 14.97 -8.70
N GLY A 49 -0.16 14.17 -8.66
CA GLY A 49 -1.08 14.04 -9.78
C GLY A 49 -0.53 13.24 -10.95
N SER A 50 0.53 12.45 -10.72
CA SER A 50 1.19 11.65 -11.76
C SER A 50 0.79 10.18 -11.74
N LEU A 51 -0.02 9.75 -10.79
CA LEU A 51 -0.51 8.38 -10.75
C LEU A 51 -1.55 8.16 -11.84
N LYS A 52 -1.48 7.02 -12.52
CA LYS A 52 -2.45 6.69 -13.58
C LYS A 52 -3.88 6.72 -13.01
N ALA A 53 -4.83 7.25 -13.79
CA ALA A 53 -6.22 7.38 -13.36
C ALA A 53 -6.82 6.04 -12.90
N GLU A 54 -6.52 4.98 -13.61
CA GLU A 54 -7.01 3.62 -13.29
C GLU A 54 -6.43 3.05 -11.99
N ARG A 55 -5.35 3.64 -11.48
CA ARG A 55 -4.72 3.24 -10.22
C ARG A 55 -5.13 4.11 -9.04
N VAL A 56 -5.70 5.28 -9.31
CA VAL A 56 -6.07 6.24 -8.26
C VAL A 56 -7.11 5.67 -7.32
N GLU A 57 -8.22 5.19 -7.84
CA GLU A 57 -9.31 4.66 -7.03
C GLU A 57 -8.89 3.47 -6.17
N PRO A 58 -8.31 2.39 -6.75
CA PRO A 58 -7.88 1.27 -5.92
C PRO A 58 -6.82 1.67 -4.90
N PHE A 59 -5.91 2.57 -5.26
CA PHE A 59 -4.89 3.02 -4.31
C PHE A 59 -5.50 3.83 -3.16
N GLN A 60 -6.49 4.66 -3.43
CA GLN A 60 -7.22 5.39 -2.39
C GLN A 60 -7.94 4.43 -1.43
N GLN A 61 -8.52 3.35 -1.94
CA GLN A 61 -9.12 2.31 -1.11
C GLN A 61 -8.07 1.64 -0.21
N LEU A 62 -6.89 1.38 -0.75
CA LEU A 62 -5.79 0.82 0.03
C LEU A 62 -5.33 1.77 1.13
N LEU A 63 -5.25 3.07 0.83
CA LEU A 63 -4.91 4.07 1.85
C LEU A 63 -5.93 4.11 2.97
N GLY A 64 -7.21 3.95 2.64
CA GLY A 64 -8.27 3.84 3.65
C GLY A 64 -8.09 2.64 4.55
N LEU A 65 -7.72 1.50 3.98
CA LEU A 65 -7.43 0.28 4.74
C LEU A 65 -6.22 0.49 5.67
N ILE A 66 -5.16 1.11 5.17
CA ILE A 66 -3.97 1.43 5.95
C ILE A 66 -4.33 2.33 7.14
N GLU A 67 -5.14 3.34 6.89
CA GLU A 67 -5.58 4.27 7.93
C GLU A 67 -6.40 3.56 8.99
N LYS A 68 -7.27 2.65 8.59
CA LYS A 68 -8.09 1.85 9.51
C LYS A 68 -7.20 1.07 10.48
N TYR A 69 -6.20 0.35 9.97
CA TYR A 69 -5.34 -0.46 10.83
C TYR A 69 -4.39 0.40 11.65
N LYS A 70 -3.98 1.56 11.15
CA LYS A 70 -3.19 2.50 11.91
C LYS A 70 -3.94 2.98 13.16
N ARG A 71 -5.22 3.28 13.00
CA ARG A 71 -6.07 3.71 14.14
C ARG A 71 -6.27 2.59 15.14
N LEU A 72 -6.52 1.37 14.66
CA LEU A 72 -6.71 0.22 15.54
C LEU A 72 -5.46 -0.06 16.36
N ASN A 73 -4.29 0.10 15.78
CA ASN A 73 -3.02 -0.21 16.44
C ASN A 73 -2.56 0.88 17.41
N GLN A 74 -3.16 2.06 17.37
CA GLN A 74 -2.82 3.15 18.30
C GLN A 74 -3.22 2.86 19.74
N TYR A 75 -4.15 1.96 19.94
CA TYR A 75 -4.70 1.67 21.26
C TYR A 75 -4.19 0.36 21.85
N VAL A 76 -3.15 -0.20 21.24
CA VAL A 76 -2.57 -1.47 21.70
C VAL A 76 -1.31 -1.25 22.50
#